data_ff49786ff9b8f6c0e1e9503827c64bba
#
_entry.id   ff49786ff9b8f6c0e1e9503827c64bba
#
_cell.length_a   1.000
_cell.length_b   1.000
_cell.length_c   1.000
_cell.angle_alpha   90.00
_cell.angle_beta   90.00
_cell.angle_gamma   90.00
#
_symmetry.space_group_name_H-M   'P 1'
#
loop_
_entity.id
_entity.type
_entity.pdbx_description
1 polymer ?
#
loop_
_entity_poly.entity_id
_entity_poly.type
_entity_poly.pdbx_seq_one_letter_code
_entity_poly.pdbx_strand_id
1 'polypeptide(L)'
;MRRAATAGRAARGADREGSEGGNYFASMTDLMLGLLFIFIIMLMAFALNLREAEHKMASATRELTEADLARREMLRDVEKVLQGRLPVTVDEENGTLQLGDDVLFPKGSADSYPDALPKLRMLGQALDLVLPCYAVPGDDRPLDHCADKRKGRLEAVYIEGHTDATPIHTPRFASNWDLSAARASETFNRLVDSFPGLGQLRNDRSERLIGVSGYGEYRPIDDSGTTEGMQKNRRIELRFIMVSPGSPELRGLIDQIRVRRAP
;
A
#
# COMPACT_ATOMS: atom_id res chain seq x y z
N MET A 1 -34.04 -71.33 -86.50
CA MET A 1 -33.69 -72.41 -85.54
C MET A 1 -33.09 -71.74 -84.34
N ARG A 2 -33.82 -71.67 -83.20
CA ARG A 2 -33.52 -72.25 -81.89
C ARG A 2 -32.07 -71.97 -81.41
N ARG A 3 -31.75 -71.40 -80.25
CA ARG A 3 -32.19 -71.45 -78.83
C ARG A 3 -31.49 -70.32 -78.09
N ALA A 4 -32.15 -69.58 -77.23
CA ALA A 4 -32.21 -69.76 -75.78
C ALA A 4 -30.84 -69.79 -75.05
N ALA A 5 -30.59 -68.96 -74.10
CA ALA A 5 -30.98 -69.08 -72.73
C ALA A 5 -30.40 -67.94 -71.89
N THR A 6 -31.21 -67.29 -71.16
CA THR A 6 -31.13 -67.08 -69.68
C THR A 6 -29.82 -67.40 -68.96
N ALA A 7 -29.23 -66.43 -68.27
CA ALA A 7 -28.77 -66.50 -66.89
C ALA A 7 -27.97 -65.21 -66.54
N GLY A 8 -28.28 -64.63 -65.38
CA GLY A 8 -27.36 -63.80 -64.67
C GLY A 8 -27.94 -62.61 -63.95
N ARG A 9 -29.03 -62.82 -63.21
CA ARG A 9 -29.50 -61.82 -62.22
C ARG A 9 -29.20 -62.29 -60.84
N ALA A 10 -27.94 -62.05 -60.38
CA ALA A 10 -27.60 -62.18 -58.98
C ALA A 10 -26.14 -61.71 -58.78
N ALA A 11 -25.95 -60.42 -58.53
CA ALA A 11 -24.79 -59.84 -57.81
C ALA A 11 -24.86 -58.33 -57.80
N ARG A 12 -25.86 -57.75 -57.14
CA ARG A 12 -25.96 -56.32 -56.86
C ARG A 12 -26.51 -56.05 -55.41
N GLY A 13 -26.18 -56.89 -54.46
CA GLY A 13 -26.73 -56.80 -53.11
C GLY A 13 -25.70 -56.71 -52.01
N ALA A 14 -24.41 -56.90 -52.30
CA ALA A 14 -23.39 -56.98 -51.27
C ALA A 14 -22.53 -55.73 -51.01
N ASP A 15 -22.59 -54.70 -51.90
CA ASP A 15 -21.70 -53.53 -51.76
C ASP A 15 -22.36 -52.32 -51.09
N ARG A 16 -23.58 -52.39 -50.59
CA ARG A 16 -24.23 -51.24 -49.94
C ARG A 16 -24.15 -51.20 -48.42
N GLU A 17 -23.94 -52.32 -47.74
CA GLU A 17 -23.88 -52.36 -46.30
C GLU A 17 -22.48 -51.94 -45.74
N GLY A 18 -21.39 -52.05 -46.52
CA GLY A 18 -20.05 -51.63 -46.10
C GLY A 18 -19.82 -50.10 -46.19
N SER A 19 -20.63 -49.39 -46.98
CA SER A 19 -20.46 -47.92 -47.19
C SER A 19 -21.13 -47.05 -46.12
N GLU A 20 -22.19 -47.52 -45.50
CA GLU A 20 -22.88 -46.73 -44.44
C GLU A 20 -22.15 -46.76 -43.10
N GLY A 21 -21.51 -47.86 -42.72
CA GLY A 21 -20.71 -47.99 -41.51
C GLY A 21 -19.45 -47.11 -41.52
N GLY A 22 -18.78 -47.03 -42.71
CA GLY A 22 -17.58 -46.20 -42.87
C GLY A 22 -17.86 -44.68 -42.74
N ASN A 23 -18.98 -44.20 -43.23
CA ASN A 23 -19.38 -42.78 -43.12
C ASN A 23 -19.78 -42.39 -41.68
N TYR A 24 -20.39 -43.31 -40.93
CA TYR A 24 -20.76 -43.08 -39.52
C TYR A 24 -19.52 -42.95 -38.62
N PHE A 25 -18.54 -43.82 -38.79
CA PHE A 25 -17.28 -43.77 -38.04
C PHE A 25 -16.43 -42.52 -38.38
N ALA A 26 -16.39 -42.15 -39.66
CA ALA A 26 -15.68 -40.92 -40.09
C ALA A 26 -16.32 -39.65 -39.49
N SER A 27 -17.66 -39.56 -39.50
CA SER A 27 -18.38 -38.45 -38.88
C SER A 27 -18.19 -38.38 -37.35
N MET A 28 -18.17 -39.53 -36.69
CA MET A 28 -17.96 -39.60 -35.24
C MET A 28 -16.53 -39.23 -34.85
N THR A 29 -15.53 -39.63 -35.67
CA THR A 29 -14.11 -39.26 -35.46
C THR A 29 -13.89 -37.77 -35.66
N ASP A 30 -14.55 -37.16 -36.65
CA ASP A 30 -14.45 -35.71 -36.90
C ASP A 30 -15.05 -34.88 -35.76
N LEU A 31 -16.18 -35.33 -35.20
CA LEU A 31 -16.78 -34.71 -34.03
C LEU A 31 -15.90 -34.84 -32.79
N MET A 32 -15.27 -36.01 -32.59
CA MET A 32 -14.32 -36.21 -31.48
C MET A 32 -13.07 -35.34 -31.63
N LEU A 33 -12.51 -35.23 -32.82
CA LEU A 33 -11.39 -34.35 -33.12
C LEU A 33 -11.75 -32.87 -32.90
N GLY A 34 -12.91 -32.44 -33.35
CA GLY A 34 -13.41 -31.08 -33.12
C GLY A 34 -13.52 -30.74 -31.61
N LEU A 35 -14.06 -31.68 -30.83
CA LEU A 35 -14.22 -31.56 -29.41
C LEU A 35 -12.87 -31.53 -28.69
N LEU A 36 -11.90 -32.34 -29.13
CA LEU A 36 -10.53 -32.35 -28.65
C LEU A 36 -9.84 -31.02 -28.90
N PHE A 37 -9.97 -30.45 -30.11
CA PHE A 37 -9.41 -29.14 -30.43
C PHE A 37 -10.00 -28.03 -29.57
N ILE A 38 -11.29 -27.98 -29.33
CA ILE A 38 -11.95 -27.01 -28.45
C ILE A 38 -11.39 -27.18 -27.02
N PHE A 39 -11.23 -28.41 -26.54
CA PHE A 39 -10.66 -28.67 -25.21
C PHE A 39 -9.21 -28.21 -25.10
N ILE A 40 -8.38 -28.46 -26.11
CA ILE A 40 -6.99 -28.00 -26.15
C ILE A 40 -6.92 -26.46 -26.14
N ILE A 41 -7.76 -25.78 -26.95
CA ILE A 41 -7.83 -24.31 -26.97
C ILE A 41 -8.26 -23.76 -25.61
N MET A 42 -9.25 -24.40 -24.98
CA MET A 42 -9.73 -24.01 -23.64
C MET A 42 -8.64 -24.21 -22.58
N LEU A 43 -7.91 -25.34 -22.60
CA LEU A 43 -6.78 -25.57 -21.70
C LEU A 43 -5.64 -24.56 -21.92
N MET A 44 -5.35 -24.25 -23.19
CA MET A 44 -4.34 -23.25 -23.54
C MET A 44 -4.73 -21.86 -23.04
N ALA A 45 -5.99 -21.44 -23.25
CA ALA A 45 -6.50 -20.20 -22.74
C ALA A 45 -6.46 -20.13 -21.20
N PHE A 46 -6.82 -21.23 -20.52
CA PHE A 46 -6.73 -21.34 -19.09
C PHE A 46 -5.29 -21.24 -18.59
N ALA A 47 -4.35 -21.95 -19.24
CA ALA A 47 -2.93 -21.91 -18.90
C ALA A 47 -2.32 -20.49 -19.08
N LEU A 48 -2.72 -19.77 -20.12
CA LEU A 48 -2.29 -18.40 -20.36
C LEU A 48 -2.82 -17.46 -19.26
N ASN A 49 -4.11 -17.57 -18.91
CA ASN A 49 -4.72 -16.77 -17.86
C ASN A 49 -4.07 -17.05 -16.49
N LEU A 50 -3.73 -18.33 -16.20
CA LEU A 50 -3.06 -18.71 -14.96
C LEU A 50 -1.66 -18.07 -14.88
N ARG A 51 -0.87 -18.15 -15.95
CA ARG A 51 0.46 -17.52 -16.01
C ARG A 51 0.38 -16.00 -15.82
N GLU A 52 -0.59 -15.35 -16.45
CA GLU A 52 -0.78 -13.91 -16.26
C GLU A 52 -1.11 -13.56 -14.80
N ALA A 53 -1.98 -14.35 -14.15
CA ALA A 53 -2.31 -14.18 -12.74
C ALA A 53 -1.08 -14.39 -11.83
N GLU A 54 -0.26 -15.42 -12.10
CA GLU A 54 0.99 -15.67 -11.37
C GLU A 54 1.98 -14.51 -11.52
N HIS A 55 2.16 -13.97 -12.73
CA HIS A 55 3.02 -12.82 -12.97
C HIS A 55 2.52 -11.56 -12.22
N LYS A 56 1.22 -11.29 -12.24
CA LYS A 56 0.63 -10.17 -11.49
C LYS A 56 0.83 -10.33 -9.98
N MET A 57 0.64 -11.53 -9.44
CA MET A 57 0.88 -11.79 -8.02
C MET A 57 2.37 -11.64 -7.65
N ALA A 58 3.26 -12.18 -8.48
CA ALA A 58 4.71 -12.07 -8.23
C ALA A 58 5.18 -10.60 -8.26
N SER A 59 4.71 -9.79 -9.21
CA SER A 59 5.05 -8.37 -9.28
C SER A 59 4.52 -7.59 -8.07
N ALA A 60 3.26 -7.82 -7.67
CA ALA A 60 2.67 -7.17 -6.51
C ALA A 60 3.41 -7.54 -5.20
N THR A 61 3.76 -8.82 -5.03
CA THR A 61 4.54 -9.27 -3.86
C THR A 61 5.92 -8.61 -3.82
N ARG A 62 6.59 -8.49 -4.98
CA ARG A 62 7.89 -7.83 -5.07
C ARG A 62 7.81 -6.36 -4.70
N GLU A 63 6.82 -5.62 -5.23
CA GLU A 63 6.62 -4.21 -4.92
C GLU A 63 6.31 -3.98 -3.43
N LEU A 64 5.49 -4.86 -2.81
CA LEU A 64 5.22 -4.82 -1.36
C LEU A 64 6.50 -5.02 -0.55
N THR A 65 7.33 -5.99 -0.93
CA THR A 65 8.60 -6.25 -0.25
C THR A 65 9.56 -5.06 -0.38
N GLU A 66 9.66 -4.47 -1.57
CA GLU A 66 10.49 -3.28 -1.80
C GLU A 66 9.99 -2.06 -1.00
N ALA A 67 8.68 -1.86 -0.89
CA ALA A 67 8.09 -0.80 -0.09
C ALA A 67 8.38 -1.00 1.41
N ASP A 68 8.26 -2.22 1.91
CA ASP A 68 8.55 -2.54 3.31
C ASP A 68 10.04 -2.35 3.64
N LEU A 69 10.93 -2.80 2.77
CA LEU A 69 12.38 -2.58 2.92
C LEU A 69 12.72 -1.08 2.93
N ALA A 70 12.13 -0.29 2.01
CA ALA A 70 12.34 1.14 1.96
C ALA A 70 11.85 1.85 3.24
N ARG A 71 10.71 1.41 3.79
CA ARG A 71 10.17 1.93 5.06
C ARG A 71 11.12 1.67 6.22
N ARG A 72 11.58 0.43 6.37
CA ARG A 72 12.52 0.03 7.44
C ARG A 72 13.83 0.80 7.34
N GLU A 73 14.37 0.93 6.14
CA GLU A 73 15.60 1.70 5.91
C GLU A 73 15.42 3.17 6.28
N MET A 74 14.32 3.81 5.83
CA MET A 74 14.00 5.18 6.17
C MET A 74 13.89 5.39 7.70
N LEU A 75 13.19 4.49 8.40
CA LEU A 75 13.05 4.55 9.85
C LEU A 75 14.41 4.45 10.57
N ARG A 76 15.28 3.54 10.12
CA ARG A 76 16.64 3.40 10.66
C ARG A 76 17.48 4.64 10.38
N ASP A 77 17.35 5.26 9.22
CA ASP A 77 18.06 6.51 8.90
C ASP A 77 17.60 7.65 9.83
N VAL A 78 16.28 7.78 10.08
CA VAL A 78 15.76 8.77 11.03
C VAL A 78 16.26 8.46 12.46
N GLU A 79 16.16 7.20 12.90
CA GLU A 79 16.64 6.77 14.22
C GLU A 79 18.13 7.07 14.41
N LYS A 80 18.95 6.77 13.41
CA LYS A 80 20.39 7.02 13.43
C LYS A 80 20.73 8.49 13.63
N VAL A 81 19.99 9.40 13.00
CA VAL A 81 20.16 10.85 13.17
C VAL A 81 19.75 11.30 14.58
N LEU A 82 18.74 10.66 15.18
CA LEU A 82 18.20 10.98 16.49
C LEU A 82 18.96 10.30 17.64
N GLN A 83 19.73 9.25 17.36
CA GLN A 83 20.40 8.40 18.36
C GLN A 83 21.25 9.23 19.31
N GLY A 84 21.03 9.05 20.64
CA GLY A 84 21.73 9.78 21.70
C GLY A 84 21.34 11.26 21.84
N ARG A 85 20.43 11.77 21.02
CA ARG A 85 19.98 13.18 21.02
C ARG A 85 18.53 13.34 21.48
N LEU A 86 17.65 12.44 21.06
CA LEU A 86 16.24 12.46 21.40
C LEU A 86 15.76 11.01 21.67
N PRO A 87 15.12 10.75 22.84
CA PRO A 87 14.57 9.43 23.12
C PRO A 87 13.33 9.20 22.23
N VAL A 88 13.47 8.31 21.28
CA VAL A 88 12.39 7.85 20.40
C VAL A 88 12.32 6.33 20.40
N THR A 89 11.14 5.77 20.22
CA THR A 89 10.94 4.35 20.00
C THR A 89 10.54 4.14 18.54
N VAL A 90 11.26 3.28 17.83
CA VAL A 90 10.97 2.94 16.44
C VAL A 90 10.33 1.56 16.39
N ASP A 91 9.18 1.47 15.72
CA ASP A 91 8.52 0.22 15.39
C ASP A 91 8.60 0.00 13.87
N GLU A 92 9.59 -0.79 13.46
CA GLU A 92 9.83 -1.08 12.05
C GLU A 92 8.69 -1.89 11.41
N GLU A 93 7.97 -2.72 12.21
CA GLU A 93 6.89 -3.56 11.69
C GLU A 93 5.65 -2.73 11.35
N ASN A 94 5.28 -1.82 12.25
CA ASN A 94 4.12 -0.95 12.08
C ASN A 94 4.46 0.34 11.31
N GLY A 95 5.74 0.61 11.06
CA GLY A 95 6.19 1.80 10.34
C GLY A 95 5.97 3.07 11.13
N THR A 96 6.26 3.04 12.45
CA THR A 96 6.02 4.19 13.33
C THR A 96 7.26 4.60 14.12
N LEU A 97 7.33 5.89 14.41
CA LEU A 97 8.29 6.49 15.33
C LEU A 97 7.49 7.18 16.44
N GLN A 98 7.76 6.80 17.70
CA GLN A 98 7.01 7.26 18.84
C GLN A 98 7.88 8.15 19.75
N LEU A 99 7.26 9.21 20.25
CA LEU A 99 7.83 10.15 21.19
C LEU A 99 6.85 10.34 22.35
N GLY A 100 7.28 10.16 23.61
CA GLY A 100 6.45 10.42 24.77
C GLY A 100 5.96 11.87 24.81
N ASP A 101 4.69 12.09 25.12
CA ASP A 101 4.11 13.43 25.13
C ASP A 101 4.61 14.25 26.32
N ASP A 102 4.97 13.62 27.41
CA ASP A 102 5.57 14.26 28.61
C ASP A 102 6.89 15.00 28.29
N VAL A 103 7.51 14.64 27.17
CA VAL A 103 8.68 15.35 26.64
C VAL A 103 8.29 16.65 25.94
N LEU A 104 7.04 16.75 25.45
CA LEU A 104 6.58 17.86 24.62
C LEU A 104 5.52 18.74 25.27
N PHE A 105 4.60 18.15 26.05
CA PHE A 105 3.39 18.84 26.52
C PHE A 105 3.14 18.66 28.03
N PRO A 106 2.67 19.73 28.71
CA PRO A 106 2.10 19.58 30.04
C PRO A 106 0.88 18.69 30.04
N LYS A 107 0.61 18.05 31.18
CA LYS A 107 -0.63 17.24 31.35
C LYS A 107 -1.85 18.10 31.07
N GLY A 108 -2.76 17.60 30.19
CA GLY A 108 -3.99 18.28 29.84
C GLY A 108 -3.84 19.53 28.97
N SER A 109 -2.64 19.81 28.44
CA SER A 109 -2.37 20.92 27.54
C SER A 109 -1.93 20.43 26.17
N ALA A 110 -2.19 21.24 25.14
CA ALA A 110 -1.60 21.14 23.83
C ALA A 110 -0.59 22.26 23.52
N ASP A 111 -0.35 23.15 24.47
CA ASP A 111 0.73 24.14 24.34
C ASP A 111 2.03 23.44 24.72
N SER A 112 3.00 23.42 23.82
CA SER A 112 4.28 22.74 24.05
C SER A 112 5.10 23.45 25.12
N TYR A 113 5.90 22.68 25.87
CA TYR A 113 6.87 23.26 26.82
C TYR A 113 7.88 24.17 26.08
N PRO A 114 8.41 25.22 26.74
CA PRO A 114 9.49 26.01 26.15
C PRO A 114 10.72 25.19 25.77
N ASP A 115 11.05 24.16 26.58
CA ASP A 115 12.16 23.23 26.33
C ASP A 115 11.84 22.08 25.38
N ALA A 116 10.59 21.96 24.92
CA ALA A 116 10.22 21.05 23.85
C ALA A 116 10.71 21.51 22.46
N LEU A 117 10.88 22.82 22.26
CA LEU A 117 11.27 23.37 20.98
C LEU A 117 12.63 22.85 20.46
N PRO A 118 13.71 22.76 21.29
CA PRO A 118 14.95 22.11 20.87
C PRO A 118 14.76 20.64 20.46
N LYS A 119 13.91 19.90 21.17
CA LYS A 119 13.60 18.48 20.88
C LYS A 119 12.87 18.34 19.56
N LEU A 120 11.86 19.18 19.32
CA LEU A 120 11.15 19.20 18.04
C LEU A 120 12.03 19.65 16.86
N ARG A 121 13.01 20.55 17.12
CA ARG A 121 14.00 20.89 16.09
C ARG A 121 14.91 19.73 15.76
N MET A 122 15.32 18.90 16.73
CA MET A 122 16.11 17.69 16.47
C MET A 122 15.32 16.70 15.61
N LEU A 123 14.04 16.48 15.96
CA LEU A 123 13.13 15.65 15.15
C LEU A 123 12.96 16.23 13.74
N GLY A 124 12.66 17.53 13.63
CA GLY A 124 12.50 18.20 12.35
C GLY A 124 13.73 18.13 11.46
N GLN A 125 14.93 18.28 12.06
CA GLN A 125 16.22 18.14 11.36
C GLN A 125 16.39 16.72 10.78
N ALA A 126 16.06 15.68 11.56
CA ALA A 126 16.13 14.30 11.08
C ALA A 126 15.16 14.04 9.94
N LEU A 127 13.92 14.52 10.08
CA LEU A 127 12.90 14.38 9.05
C LEU A 127 13.25 15.17 7.78
N ASP A 128 13.74 16.41 7.91
CA ASP A 128 14.13 17.27 6.77
C ASP A 128 15.34 16.74 6.01
N LEU A 129 16.21 15.97 6.69
CA LEU A 129 17.34 15.27 6.08
C LEU A 129 16.90 14.00 5.34
N VAL A 130 16.01 13.20 5.94
CA VAL A 130 15.71 11.84 5.45
C VAL A 130 14.52 11.79 4.50
N LEU A 131 13.40 12.46 4.84
CA LEU A 131 12.16 12.33 4.05
C LEU A 131 12.28 12.75 2.58
N PRO A 132 13.06 13.82 2.22
CA PRO A 132 13.22 14.20 0.82
C PRO A 132 13.82 13.09 -0.06
N CYS A 133 14.55 12.12 0.52
CA CYS A 133 15.10 10.97 -0.20
C CYS A 133 14.02 9.97 -0.65
N TYR A 134 12.86 9.98 0.00
CA TYR A 134 11.74 9.05 -0.23
C TYR A 134 10.47 9.72 -0.76
N ALA A 135 10.42 11.05 -0.71
CA ALA A 135 9.32 11.89 -1.17
C ALA A 135 9.70 12.66 -2.45
N VAL A 136 8.78 13.47 -2.94
CA VAL A 136 9.04 14.47 -3.97
C VAL A 136 9.23 15.82 -3.26
N PRO A 137 10.43 16.43 -3.26
CA PRO A 137 10.65 17.75 -2.69
C PRO A 137 9.82 18.80 -3.44
N GLY A 138 9.30 19.77 -2.69
CA GLY A 138 8.59 20.92 -3.25
C GLY A 138 9.51 22.09 -3.59
N ASP A 139 10.82 21.93 -3.41
CA ASP A 139 11.87 22.91 -3.64
C ASP A 139 13.07 22.28 -4.38
N ASP A 140 13.98 23.11 -4.87
CA ASP A 140 15.17 22.70 -5.64
C ASP A 140 16.37 22.33 -4.72
N ARG A 141 16.09 21.73 -3.56
CA ARG A 141 17.15 21.32 -2.63
C ARG A 141 18.03 20.22 -3.22
N PRO A 142 19.36 20.26 -2.98
CA PRO A 142 20.25 19.19 -3.40
C PRO A 142 19.97 17.91 -2.61
N LEU A 143 19.91 16.77 -3.29
CA LEU A 143 19.68 15.45 -2.73
C LEU A 143 20.89 14.53 -2.89
N ASP A 144 22.11 15.10 -2.94
CA ASP A 144 23.34 14.34 -3.16
C ASP A 144 23.64 13.34 -2.04
N HIS A 145 23.11 13.60 -0.84
CA HIS A 145 23.20 12.70 0.32
C HIS A 145 22.25 11.49 0.26
N CYS A 146 21.32 11.47 -0.68
CA CYS A 146 20.40 10.35 -0.89
C CYS A 146 21.09 9.30 -1.76
N ALA A 147 21.79 8.34 -1.16
CA ALA A 147 22.60 7.34 -1.86
C ALA A 147 21.80 6.46 -2.84
N ASP A 148 20.56 6.09 -2.48
CA ASP A 148 19.64 5.32 -3.31
C ASP A 148 18.35 6.09 -3.48
N LYS A 149 18.11 6.57 -4.70
CA LYS A 149 16.99 7.44 -5.04
C LYS A 149 15.66 6.68 -5.02
N ARG A 150 15.09 6.50 -3.86
CA ARG A 150 13.76 5.90 -3.67
C ARG A 150 12.66 6.96 -3.66
N LYS A 151 12.82 7.98 -4.54
CA LYS A 151 11.88 9.10 -4.67
C LYS A 151 10.45 8.61 -4.93
N GLY A 152 9.49 9.26 -4.29
CA GLY A 152 8.07 8.98 -4.48
C GLY A 152 7.56 7.69 -3.85
N ARG A 153 8.35 7.03 -3.00
CA ARG A 153 7.91 5.81 -2.29
C ARG A 153 7.05 6.10 -1.07
N LEU A 154 7.13 7.29 -0.49
CA LEU A 154 6.26 7.73 0.59
C LEU A 154 4.91 8.21 0.04
N GLU A 155 3.83 7.60 0.55
CA GLU A 155 2.45 8.00 0.28
C GLU A 155 2.01 9.12 1.21
N ALA A 156 2.26 8.95 2.52
CA ALA A 156 1.91 9.92 3.54
C ALA A 156 2.75 9.73 4.82
N VAL A 157 2.87 10.80 5.59
CA VAL A 157 3.36 10.78 6.98
C VAL A 157 2.28 11.39 7.85
N TYR A 158 1.72 10.64 8.79
CA TYR A 158 0.76 11.17 9.74
C TYR A 158 1.42 11.44 11.09
N ILE A 159 1.21 12.65 11.61
CA ILE A 159 1.52 12.99 13.00
C ILE A 159 0.27 12.67 13.79
N GLU A 160 0.34 11.63 14.63
CA GLU A 160 -0.78 11.09 15.37
C GLU A 160 -0.63 11.40 16.86
N GLY A 161 -1.67 12.01 17.44
CA GLY A 161 -1.73 12.28 18.88
C GLY A 161 -2.52 11.20 19.61
N HIS A 162 -2.00 10.78 20.77
CA HIS A 162 -2.64 9.81 21.66
C HIS A 162 -2.67 10.31 23.08
N THR A 163 -3.69 9.92 23.85
CA THR A 163 -3.83 10.20 25.29
C THR A 163 -3.90 8.90 26.08
N ASP A 164 -3.75 9.00 27.38
CA ASP A 164 -4.22 7.94 28.27
C ASP A 164 -5.76 7.98 28.42
N ALA A 165 -6.31 7.02 29.14
CA ALA A 165 -7.74 6.89 29.39
C ALA A 165 -8.29 7.88 30.46
N THR A 166 -7.47 8.80 30.99
CA THR A 166 -7.94 9.81 31.94
C THR A 166 -8.86 10.79 31.22
N PRO A 167 -10.14 10.90 31.61
CA PRO A 167 -11.04 11.81 30.95
C PRO A 167 -10.58 13.27 31.07
N ILE A 168 -10.63 14.00 29.98
CA ILE A 168 -10.43 15.45 29.97
C ILE A 168 -11.73 16.18 29.63
N HIS A 169 -12.00 17.22 30.39
CA HIS A 169 -13.08 18.14 30.09
C HIS A 169 -12.68 19.53 30.56
N THR A 170 -12.29 20.39 29.65
CA THR A 170 -11.85 21.77 29.92
C THR A 170 -12.56 22.72 28.98
N PRO A 171 -12.55 24.03 29.22
CA PRO A 171 -13.11 25.00 28.26
C PRO A 171 -12.47 24.93 26.87
N ARG A 172 -11.23 24.42 26.74
CA ARG A 172 -10.49 24.30 25.49
C ARG A 172 -10.66 22.93 24.82
N PHE A 173 -10.81 21.88 25.61
CA PHE A 173 -10.89 20.49 25.12
C PHE A 173 -12.10 19.80 25.73
N ALA A 174 -13.08 19.46 24.91
CA ALA A 174 -14.28 18.75 25.36
C ALA A 174 -14.02 17.24 25.59
N SER A 175 -12.96 16.70 24.96
CA SER A 175 -12.64 15.28 24.98
C SER A 175 -11.14 15.02 24.73
N ASN A 176 -10.71 13.78 24.96
CA ASN A 176 -9.38 13.31 24.61
C ASN A 176 -9.12 13.34 23.09
N TRP A 177 -10.17 13.26 22.26
CA TRP A 177 -10.07 13.48 20.81
C TRP A 177 -9.55 14.88 20.49
N ASP A 178 -10.16 15.90 21.09
CA ASP A 178 -9.78 17.30 20.86
C ASP A 178 -8.34 17.55 21.32
N LEU A 179 -7.97 17.05 22.51
CA LEU A 179 -6.64 17.21 23.05
C LEU A 179 -5.58 16.54 22.16
N SER A 180 -5.82 15.29 21.75
CA SER A 180 -4.87 14.53 20.93
C SER A 180 -4.67 15.16 19.54
N ALA A 181 -5.76 15.60 18.90
CA ALA A 181 -5.70 16.30 17.61
C ALA A 181 -4.98 17.65 17.72
N ALA A 182 -5.22 18.42 18.80
CA ALA A 182 -4.54 19.69 19.04
C ALA A 182 -3.03 19.51 19.25
N ARG A 183 -2.60 18.46 19.97
CA ARG A 183 -1.18 18.12 20.16
C ARG A 183 -0.49 17.73 18.85
N ALA A 184 -1.17 16.92 18.03
CA ALA A 184 -0.65 16.55 16.71
C ALA A 184 -0.48 17.79 15.81
N SER A 185 -1.47 18.69 15.83
CA SER A 185 -1.43 19.95 15.06
C SER A 185 -0.33 20.88 15.56
N GLU A 186 -0.15 21.04 16.86
CA GLU A 186 0.93 21.83 17.44
C GLU A 186 2.31 21.28 17.07
N THR A 187 2.48 19.94 17.15
CA THR A 187 3.71 19.27 16.72
C THR A 187 4.00 19.57 15.25
N PHE A 188 3.02 19.43 14.36
CA PHE A 188 3.15 19.75 12.94
C PHE A 188 3.58 21.21 12.72
N ASN A 189 2.89 22.15 13.35
CA ASN A 189 3.18 23.58 13.21
C ASN A 189 4.63 23.89 13.62
N ARG A 190 5.09 23.38 14.77
CA ARG A 190 6.46 23.58 15.24
C ARG A 190 7.52 22.98 14.31
N LEU A 191 7.23 21.82 13.73
CA LEU A 191 8.11 21.19 12.73
C LEU A 191 8.22 22.06 11.48
N VAL A 192 7.09 22.50 10.93
CA VAL A 192 7.05 23.30 9.69
C VAL A 192 7.58 24.72 9.90
N ASP A 193 7.32 25.34 11.05
CA ASP A 193 7.90 26.65 11.40
C ASP A 193 9.43 26.59 11.44
N SER A 194 10.00 25.49 11.94
CA SER A 194 11.45 25.31 12.03
C SER A 194 12.07 24.82 10.70
N PHE A 195 11.33 24.03 9.94
CA PHE A 195 11.74 23.38 8.69
C PHE A 195 10.62 23.52 7.64
N PRO A 196 10.47 24.70 6.99
CA PRO A 196 9.37 24.93 6.03
C PRO A 196 9.34 23.94 4.86
N GLY A 197 10.50 23.37 4.49
CA GLY A 197 10.62 22.36 3.47
C GLY A 197 9.80 21.09 3.74
N LEU A 198 9.64 20.72 5.01
CA LEU A 198 8.79 19.57 5.39
C LEU A 198 7.33 19.76 4.95
N GLY A 199 6.80 20.97 5.12
CA GLY A 199 5.44 21.32 4.67
C GLY A 199 5.30 21.37 3.14
N GLN A 200 6.39 21.36 2.37
CA GLN A 200 6.37 21.38 0.90
C GLN A 200 6.53 19.98 0.28
N LEU A 201 6.93 18.97 1.06
CA LEU A 201 7.07 17.60 0.58
C LEU A 201 5.75 17.07 -0.01
N ARG A 202 5.87 16.32 -1.10
CA ARG A 202 4.74 15.76 -1.83
C ARG A 202 4.95 14.28 -2.08
N ASN A 203 3.85 13.55 -2.26
CA ASN A 203 3.88 12.20 -2.79
C ASN A 203 3.97 12.21 -4.33
N ASP A 204 3.99 11.05 -4.95
CA ASP A 204 4.04 10.88 -6.42
C ASP A 204 2.80 11.45 -7.13
N ARG A 205 1.69 11.65 -6.42
CA ARG A 205 0.47 12.30 -6.91
C ARG A 205 0.45 13.82 -6.71
N SER A 206 1.58 14.39 -6.31
CA SER A 206 1.70 15.84 -6.00
C SER A 206 0.82 16.32 -4.84
N GLU A 207 0.35 15.41 -3.97
CA GLU A 207 -0.39 15.73 -2.76
C GLU A 207 0.58 16.01 -1.61
N ARG A 208 0.17 16.86 -0.64
CA ARG A 208 0.98 17.14 0.56
C ARG A 208 1.22 15.86 1.34
N LEU A 209 2.48 15.64 1.72
CA LEU A 209 2.91 14.40 2.35
C LEU A 209 2.46 14.29 3.80
N ILE A 210 2.55 15.41 4.57
CA ILE A 210 2.33 15.37 6.02
C ILE A 210 0.89 15.73 6.34
N GLY A 211 0.23 14.86 7.11
CA GLY A 211 -1.09 15.06 7.69
C GLY A 211 -1.05 14.95 9.21
N VAL A 212 -2.15 15.36 9.86
CA VAL A 212 -2.31 15.27 11.31
C VAL A 212 -3.55 14.47 11.66
N SER A 213 -3.50 13.73 12.78
CA SER A 213 -4.61 12.91 13.28
C SER A 213 -4.59 12.86 14.80
N GLY A 214 -5.77 12.72 15.42
CA GLY A 214 -5.91 12.50 16.86
C GLY A 214 -6.71 11.24 17.10
N TYR A 215 -6.34 10.42 18.06
CA TYR A 215 -7.00 9.15 18.36
C TYR A 215 -7.53 9.08 19.81
N GLY A 216 -7.33 10.12 20.60
CA GLY A 216 -7.72 10.10 22.00
C GLY A 216 -7.09 8.91 22.73
N GLU A 217 -7.88 8.22 23.55
CA GLU A 217 -7.52 7.02 24.32
C GLU A 217 -7.75 5.70 23.59
N TYR A 218 -8.28 5.73 22.34
CA TYR A 218 -8.81 4.53 21.67
C TYR A 218 -7.78 3.63 21.00
N ARG A 219 -6.50 4.01 21.06
CA ARG A 219 -5.37 3.19 20.55
C ARG A 219 -4.27 3.04 21.59
N PRO A 220 -4.57 2.42 22.74
CA PRO A 220 -3.56 2.19 23.76
C PRO A 220 -2.51 1.19 23.27
N ILE A 221 -1.27 1.38 23.72
CA ILE A 221 -0.17 0.41 23.54
C ILE A 221 0.12 -0.35 24.82
N ASP A 222 -0.46 0.09 25.95
CA ASP A 222 -0.35 -0.56 27.23
C ASP A 222 -1.71 -0.47 27.99
N ASP A 223 -2.37 -1.60 28.14
CA ASP A 223 -3.70 -1.71 28.77
C ASP A 223 -3.63 -2.02 30.29
N SER A 224 -2.44 -1.94 30.89
CA SER A 224 -2.24 -2.32 32.29
C SER A 224 -2.96 -1.40 33.29
N GLY A 225 -3.34 -0.18 32.87
CA GLY A 225 -3.90 0.85 33.74
C GLY A 225 -2.91 1.41 34.79
N THR A 226 -1.66 1.00 34.74
CA THR A 226 -0.59 1.53 35.61
C THR A 226 -0.17 2.93 35.19
N THR A 227 0.50 3.66 36.08
CA THR A 227 1.04 4.99 35.76
C THR A 227 2.00 4.92 34.58
N GLU A 228 2.84 3.90 34.53
CA GLU A 228 3.79 3.65 33.46
C GLU A 228 3.08 3.32 32.14
N GLY A 229 2.02 2.51 32.19
CA GLY A 229 1.20 2.20 31.03
C GLY A 229 0.49 3.44 30.49
N MET A 230 -0.11 4.24 31.38
CA MET A 230 -0.71 5.52 31.00
C MET A 230 0.32 6.48 30.37
N GLN A 231 1.55 6.52 30.89
CA GLN A 231 2.62 7.34 30.34
C GLN A 231 2.98 6.92 28.91
N LYS A 232 3.10 5.63 28.64
CA LYS A 232 3.35 5.11 27.30
C LYS A 232 2.22 5.45 26.33
N ASN A 233 0.97 5.39 26.80
CA ASN A 233 -0.20 5.72 25.98
C ASN A 233 -0.23 7.20 25.59
N ARG A 234 0.27 8.11 26.44
CA ARG A 234 0.46 9.52 26.11
C ARG A 234 1.69 9.66 25.21
N ARG A 235 1.47 9.76 23.91
CA ARG A 235 2.53 9.87 22.92
C ARG A 235 2.12 10.66 21.69
N ILE A 236 3.11 11.17 21.00
CA ILE A 236 3.03 11.58 19.60
C ILE A 236 3.68 10.47 18.77
N GLU A 237 2.98 10.02 17.76
CA GLU A 237 3.42 8.98 16.85
C GLU A 237 3.51 9.52 15.42
N LEU A 238 4.63 9.29 14.75
CA LEU A 238 4.77 9.55 13.32
C LEU A 238 4.60 8.23 12.59
N ARG A 239 3.55 8.13 11.78
CA ARG A 239 3.25 6.94 10.98
C ARG A 239 3.62 7.17 9.53
N PHE A 240 4.51 6.32 9.03
CA PHE A 240 5.03 6.39 7.67
C PHE A 240 4.32 5.38 6.78
N ILE A 241 3.60 5.87 5.79
CA ILE A 241 2.83 5.05 4.85
C ILE A 241 3.57 5.07 3.52
N MET A 242 3.93 3.89 3.03
CA MET A 242 4.54 3.73 1.72
C MET A 242 3.47 3.60 0.65
N VAL A 243 3.83 3.97 -0.57
CA VAL A 243 2.96 3.75 -1.74
C VAL A 243 2.65 2.27 -1.85
N SER A 244 1.35 1.94 -1.82
CA SER A 244 0.88 0.58 -2.04
C SER A 244 1.02 0.21 -3.52
N PRO A 245 1.47 -1.00 -3.87
CA PRO A 245 1.47 -1.45 -5.25
C PRO A 245 0.03 -1.44 -5.77
N GLY A 246 -0.25 -0.47 -6.62
CA GLY A 246 -1.49 -0.46 -7.39
C GLY A 246 -1.25 -1.19 -8.70
N SER A 247 -2.16 -2.08 -9.12
CA SER A 247 -2.06 -2.59 -10.48
C SER A 247 -2.06 -1.39 -11.46
N PRO A 248 -1.23 -1.41 -12.51
CA PRO A 248 -1.22 -0.35 -13.53
C PRO A 248 -2.62 -0.05 -14.09
N GLU A 249 -3.47 -1.08 -14.13
CA GLU A 249 -4.88 -0.99 -14.57
C GLU A 249 -5.73 -0.17 -13.58
N LEU A 250 -5.54 -0.37 -12.27
CA LEU A 250 -6.26 0.39 -11.25
C LEU A 250 -5.82 1.85 -11.23
N ARG A 251 -4.52 2.12 -11.38
CA ARG A 251 -3.98 3.49 -11.51
C ARG A 251 -4.56 4.19 -12.74
N GLY A 252 -4.54 3.54 -13.91
CA GLY A 252 -5.12 4.08 -15.13
C GLY A 252 -6.62 4.36 -15.02
N LEU A 253 -7.38 3.53 -14.30
CA LEU A 253 -8.80 3.75 -14.05
C LEU A 253 -9.04 4.95 -13.12
N ILE A 254 -8.24 5.09 -12.07
CA ILE A 254 -8.31 6.22 -11.13
C ILE A 254 -7.98 7.53 -11.86
N ASP A 255 -6.95 7.54 -12.71
CA ASP A 255 -6.58 8.71 -13.50
C ASP A 255 -7.65 9.11 -14.49
N GLN A 256 -8.30 8.15 -15.17
CA GLN A 256 -9.45 8.43 -16.05
C GLN A 256 -10.64 9.03 -15.30
N ILE A 257 -10.92 8.56 -14.07
CA ILE A 257 -11.99 9.12 -13.23
C ILE A 257 -11.64 10.54 -12.78
N ARG A 258 -10.37 10.79 -12.45
CA ARG A 258 -9.88 12.13 -12.04
C ARG A 258 -9.99 13.15 -13.17
N VAL A 259 -9.56 12.78 -14.38
CA VAL A 259 -9.65 13.66 -15.57
C VAL A 259 -11.10 14.03 -15.89
N ARG A 260 -12.06 13.12 -15.67
CA ARG A 260 -13.49 13.40 -15.86
C ARG A 260 -14.13 14.28 -14.78
N ARG A 261 -13.47 14.45 -13.62
CA ARG A 261 -13.96 15.28 -12.50
C ARG A 261 -13.27 16.64 -12.37
N ALA A 262 -12.28 16.93 -13.20
CA ALA A 262 -11.71 18.27 -13.28
C ALA A 262 -12.74 19.21 -13.95
N PRO A 263 -13.12 20.33 -13.29
CA PRO A 263 -14.13 21.26 -13.79
C PRO A 263 -13.67 21.97 -15.06
#